data_dde594a7cf33cec249dfb42b326dfb72
#
_entry.id   dde594a7cf33cec249dfb42b326dfb72
#
_cell.length_a   1.000
_cell.length_b   1.000
_cell.length_c   1.000
_cell.angle_alpha   90.00
_cell.angle_beta   90.00
_cell.angle_gamma   90.00
#
_symmetry.space_group_name_H-M   'P 1'
#
loop_
_entity.id
_entity.type
_entity.pdbx_description
1 polymer ?
#
loop_
_entity_poly.entity_id
_entity_poly.type
_entity_poly.pdbx_seq_one_letter_code
_entity_poly.pdbx_strand_id
1 'polypeptide(L)'
;MVYRDDTSAFDGKKTEALKGKGEINNRFNAFIMNYLSNNGINTHFLKETSNNESLVKSLDMLPVECVVRNIATGSLCRRLGVEQGLKFENPLFEFFLKNDELGDPLINDNHIIAFDWGTQEEIDKMKELTFKINELLCSLFDNAGLILVDYKVEYGRHCLLYTSPSPRDQLQSR
;
A
#
# COMPACT_ATOMS: atom_id res chain seq x y z
N MET A 1 -5.56 -14.92 5.05
CA MET A 1 -5.12 -13.69 5.75
C MET A 1 -6.07 -13.47 6.91
N VAL A 2 -5.55 -13.18 8.11
CA VAL A 2 -6.36 -12.96 9.33
C VAL A 2 -6.06 -11.54 9.83
N TYR A 3 -7.09 -10.74 10.01
CA TYR A 3 -7.00 -9.38 10.53
C TYR A 3 -7.24 -9.38 12.04
N ARG A 4 -6.34 -8.76 12.79
CA ARG A 4 -6.38 -8.73 14.25
C ARG A 4 -6.80 -7.36 14.77
N ASP A 5 -7.27 -7.35 15.99
CA ASP A 5 -7.63 -6.12 16.70
C ASP A 5 -6.42 -5.38 17.27
N ASP A 6 -5.23 -5.99 17.19
CA ASP A 6 -4.00 -5.38 17.69
C ASP A 6 -3.67 -4.10 16.90
N THR A 7 -3.32 -3.05 17.61
CA THR A 7 -2.76 -1.81 17.07
C THR A 7 -1.36 -1.61 17.62
N SER A 8 -0.45 -1.15 16.78
CA SER A 8 0.87 -0.72 17.24
C SER A 8 1.11 0.74 16.86
N ALA A 9 1.76 1.47 17.73
CA ALA A 9 2.20 2.83 17.48
C ALA A 9 3.68 2.98 17.90
N PHE A 10 4.34 4.01 17.36
CA PHE A 10 5.75 4.30 17.66
C PHE A 10 6.68 3.12 17.40
N ASP A 11 6.62 2.55 16.18
CA ASP A 11 7.43 1.41 15.74
C ASP A 11 7.26 0.17 16.65
N GLY A 12 6.02 -0.12 17.04
CA GLY A 12 5.70 -1.28 17.88
C GLY A 12 5.94 -1.10 19.39
N LYS A 13 6.41 0.08 19.83
CA LYS A 13 6.68 0.36 21.26
C LYS A 13 5.41 0.46 22.12
N LYS A 14 4.28 0.76 21.51
CA LYS A 14 2.98 0.77 22.17
C LYS A 14 2.03 -0.14 21.38
N THR A 15 1.49 -1.16 22.05
CA THR A 15 0.48 -2.05 21.50
C THR A 15 -0.79 -1.92 22.31
N GLU A 16 -1.93 -1.86 21.64
CA GLU A 16 -3.24 -1.74 22.24
C GLU A 16 -4.24 -2.54 21.40
N ALA A 17 -5.18 -3.24 22.00
CA ALA A 17 -6.22 -3.94 21.28
C ALA A 17 -7.42 -3.01 21.07
N LEU A 18 -7.77 -2.76 19.81
CA LEU A 18 -8.95 -1.98 19.45
C LEU A 18 -10.04 -2.92 18.92
N LYS A 19 -11.01 -3.23 19.76
CA LYS A 19 -12.07 -4.18 19.45
C LYS A 19 -12.81 -3.82 18.15
N GLY A 20 -12.89 -4.78 17.24
CA GLY A 20 -13.56 -4.63 15.94
C GLY A 20 -12.71 -4.05 14.83
N LYS A 21 -11.46 -3.64 15.11
CA LYS A 21 -10.54 -3.14 14.08
C LYS A 21 -10.28 -4.20 13.00
N GLY A 22 -10.06 -5.45 13.40
CA GLY A 22 -9.83 -6.55 12.46
C GLY A 22 -10.98 -6.75 11.49
N GLU A 23 -12.22 -6.68 11.98
CA GLU A 23 -13.41 -6.77 11.12
C GLU A 23 -13.50 -5.59 10.13
N ILE A 24 -13.33 -4.36 10.62
CA ILE A 24 -13.37 -3.16 9.78
C ILE A 24 -12.30 -3.24 8.69
N ASN A 25 -11.08 -3.59 9.06
CA ASN A 25 -9.96 -3.71 8.12
C ASN A 25 -10.20 -4.78 7.06
N ASN A 26 -10.73 -5.96 7.46
CA ASN A 26 -11.04 -7.02 6.50
C ASN A 26 -12.08 -6.58 5.48
N ARG A 27 -13.19 -5.99 5.94
CA ARG A 27 -14.27 -5.50 5.07
C ARG A 27 -13.82 -4.36 4.16
N PHE A 28 -13.05 -3.41 4.70
CA PHE A 28 -12.50 -2.31 3.91
C PHE A 28 -11.52 -2.82 2.84
N ASN A 29 -10.61 -3.73 3.22
CA ASN A 29 -9.70 -4.37 2.26
C ASN A 29 -10.48 -5.11 1.17
N ALA A 30 -11.48 -5.92 1.54
CA ALA A 30 -12.30 -6.65 0.57
C ALA A 30 -13.02 -5.70 -0.41
N PHE A 31 -13.55 -4.58 0.10
CA PHE A 31 -14.18 -3.55 -0.73
C PHE A 31 -13.19 -2.94 -1.73
N ILE A 32 -12.03 -2.50 -1.28
CA ILE A 32 -10.99 -1.90 -2.14
C ILE A 32 -10.47 -2.92 -3.16
N MET A 33 -10.15 -4.15 -2.74
CA MET A 33 -9.62 -5.17 -3.64
C MET A 33 -10.63 -5.59 -4.72
N ASN A 34 -11.91 -5.71 -4.38
CA ASN A 34 -12.97 -5.96 -5.35
C ASN A 34 -13.16 -4.76 -6.30
N TYR A 35 -13.13 -3.54 -5.78
CA TYR A 35 -13.22 -2.34 -6.61
C TYR A 35 -12.07 -2.30 -7.64
N LEU A 36 -10.83 -2.53 -7.21
CA LEU A 36 -9.67 -2.58 -8.09
C LEU A 36 -9.77 -3.72 -9.12
N SER A 37 -10.19 -4.91 -8.69
CA SER A 37 -10.36 -6.07 -9.59
C SER A 37 -11.43 -5.79 -10.66
N ASN A 38 -12.53 -5.17 -10.30
CA ASN A 38 -13.59 -4.79 -11.24
C ASN A 38 -13.15 -3.71 -12.25
N ASN A 39 -12.07 -2.98 -11.93
CA ASN A 39 -11.45 -1.99 -12.81
C ASN A 39 -10.17 -2.50 -13.50
N GLY A 40 -9.99 -3.82 -13.56
CA GLY A 40 -8.92 -4.48 -14.33
C GLY A 40 -7.55 -4.48 -13.66
N ILE A 41 -7.47 -4.29 -12.35
CA ILE A 41 -6.25 -4.48 -11.55
C ILE A 41 -6.26 -5.89 -10.98
N ASN A 42 -5.21 -6.66 -11.23
CA ASN A 42 -5.05 -7.97 -10.62
C ASN A 42 -4.75 -7.82 -9.13
N THR A 43 -5.62 -8.36 -8.27
CA THR A 43 -5.41 -8.37 -6.82
C THR A 43 -5.21 -9.79 -6.31
N HIS A 44 -4.56 -9.94 -5.16
CA HIS A 44 -4.42 -11.24 -4.50
C HIS A 44 -5.72 -11.72 -3.86
N PHE A 45 -6.68 -10.83 -3.63
CA PHE A 45 -7.93 -11.12 -2.93
C PHE A 45 -8.82 -12.08 -3.72
N LEU A 46 -9.39 -13.07 -3.04
CA LEU A 46 -10.35 -14.03 -3.61
C LEU A 46 -11.74 -13.85 -3.02
N LYS A 47 -11.86 -13.91 -1.69
CA LYS A 47 -13.13 -13.72 -0.98
C LYS A 47 -12.94 -13.54 0.52
N GLU A 48 -13.91 -12.95 1.19
CA GLU A 48 -14.04 -13.01 2.64
C GLU A 48 -14.47 -14.42 3.07
N THR A 49 -13.87 -14.93 4.14
CA THR A 49 -14.21 -16.25 4.74
C THR A 49 -14.88 -16.10 6.08
N SER A 50 -14.64 -15.01 6.80
CA SER A 50 -15.32 -14.61 8.03
C SER A 50 -15.24 -13.08 8.20
N ASN A 51 -15.77 -12.55 9.30
CA ASN A 51 -15.74 -11.10 9.56
C ASN A 51 -14.33 -10.50 9.54
N ASN A 52 -13.33 -11.26 9.98
CA ASN A 52 -11.96 -10.80 10.09
C ASN A 52 -10.95 -11.64 9.29
N GLU A 53 -11.43 -12.46 8.35
CA GLU A 53 -10.57 -13.34 7.54
C GLU A 53 -10.91 -13.25 6.05
N SER A 54 -9.88 -13.27 5.22
CA SER A 54 -10.00 -13.35 3.77
C SER A 54 -9.12 -14.44 3.19
N LEU A 55 -9.64 -15.14 2.20
CA LEU A 55 -8.88 -16.02 1.34
C LEU A 55 -8.19 -15.18 0.27
N VAL A 56 -6.88 -15.37 0.13
CA VAL A 56 -6.05 -14.66 -0.83
C VAL A 56 -5.14 -15.63 -1.58
N LYS A 57 -4.67 -15.24 -2.76
CA LYS A 57 -3.62 -15.98 -3.48
C LYS A 57 -2.32 -15.90 -2.67
N SER A 58 -1.57 -16.99 -2.63
CA SER A 58 -0.21 -16.98 -2.12
C SER A 58 0.69 -16.38 -3.18
N LEU A 59 1.38 -15.30 -2.84
CA LEU A 59 2.27 -14.59 -3.73
C LEU A 59 3.73 -14.75 -3.27
N ASP A 60 4.65 -14.81 -4.24
CA ASP A 60 6.08 -14.58 -4.01
C ASP A 60 6.30 -13.06 -3.98
N MET A 61 6.40 -12.49 -2.79
CA MET A 61 6.40 -11.04 -2.59
C MET A 61 7.74 -10.42 -2.98
N LEU A 62 7.69 -9.32 -3.74
CA LEU A 62 8.87 -8.48 -3.92
C LEU A 62 9.13 -7.70 -2.61
N PRO A 63 10.39 -7.58 -2.18
CA PRO A 63 10.73 -6.87 -0.95
C PRO A 63 10.72 -5.34 -1.15
N VAL A 64 9.74 -4.86 -1.90
CA VAL A 64 9.63 -3.46 -2.34
C VAL A 64 8.23 -2.94 -2.08
N GLU A 65 8.15 -1.77 -1.48
CA GLU A 65 6.90 -1.02 -1.30
C GLU A 65 6.83 0.13 -2.30
N CYS A 66 5.68 0.30 -2.94
CA CYS A 66 5.38 1.41 -3.85
C CYS A 66 4.48 2.41 -3.14
N VAL A 67 4.90 3.66 -3.08
CA VAL A 67 4.15 4.76 -2.46
C VAL A 67 3.84 5.82 -3.49
N VAL A 68 2.57 6.24 -3.57
CA VAL A 68 2.18 7.42 -4.33
C VAL A 68 1.68 8.49 -3.37
N ARG A 69 2.13 9.72 -3.61
CA ARG A 69 1.70 10.89 -2.84
C ARG A 69 1.07 11.92 -3.74
N ASN A 70 -0.14 12.30 -3.43
CA ASN A 70 -0.88 13.39 -4.08
C ASN A 70 -0.66 14.72 -3.35
N ILE A 71 -0.37 14.64 -2.03
CA ILE A 71 -0.14 15.80 -1.16
C ILE A 71 1.06 15.51 -0.26
N ALA A 72 1.93 16.49 -0.07
CA ALA A 72 3.10 16.36 0.81
C ALA A 72 2.69 16.24 2.27
N THR A 73 3.05 15.13 2.91
CA THR A 73 2.83 14.89 4.35
C THR A 73 3.92 14.00 4.96
N GLY A 74 3.91 13.93 6.27
CA GLY A 74 4.62 12.93 7.06
C GLY A 74 6.12 12.84 6.78
N SER A 75 6.60 11.65 6.41
CA SER A 75 8.03 11.39 6.20
C SER A 75 8.63 12.17 5.03
N LEU A 76 7.86 12.44 3.98
CA LEU A 76 8.31 13.23 2.85
C LEU A 76 8.70 14.64 3.28
N CYS A 77 7.82 15.33 4.04
CA CYS A 77 8.11 16.68 4.53
C CYS A 77 9.35 16.71 5.42
N ARG A 78 9.50 15.70 6.28
CA ARG A 78 10.70 15.60 7.15
C ARG A 78 12.00 15.36 6.37
N ARG A 79 11.94 14.53 5.32
CA ARG A 79 13.13 14.20 4.50
C ARG A 79 13.58 15.33 3.58
N LEU A 80 12.62 16.05 2.99
CA LEU A 80 12.91 17.03 1.95
C LEU A 80 12.74 18.49 2.41
N GLY A 81 12.25 18.71 3.63
CA GLY A 81 12.02 20.07 4.15
C GLY A 81 10.91 20.83 3.40
N VAL A 82 10.00 20.12 2.73
CA VAL A 82 8.89 20.74 2.00
C VAL A 82 7.71 21.01 2.93
N GLU A 83 6.90 22.00 2.58
CA GLU A 83 5.73 22.38 3.34
C GLU A 83 4.66 21.27 3.33
N GLN A 84 4.09 21.01 4.51
CA GLN A 84 2.97 20.06 4.64
C GLN A 84 1.72 20.63 3.97
N GLY A 85 1.01 19.78 3.24
CA GLY A 85 -0.21 20.16 2.51
C GLY A 85 0.04 20.65 1.10
N LEU A 86 1.30 20.74 0.64
CA LEU A 86 1.62 21.04 -0.76
C LEU A 86 1.02 19.97 -1.66
N LYS A 87 0.11 20.37 -2.57
CA LYS A 87 -0.47 19.48 -3.57
C LYS A 87 0.46 19.35 -4.76
N PHE A 88 0.63 18.14 -5.25
CA PHE A 88 1.43 17.89 -6.46
C PHE A 88 0.53 17.96 -7.69
N GLU A 89 1.02 18.65 -8.73
CA GLU A 89 0.38 18.66 -10.06
C GLU A 89 0.39 17.25 -10.67
N ASN A 90 1.53 16.56 -10.55
CA ASN A 90 1.68 15.16 -10.90
C ASN A 90 1.98 14.38 -9.60
N PRO A 91 1.29 13.26 -9.32
CA PRO A 91 1.54 12.46 -8.14
C PRO A 91 3.01 12.03 -8.04
N LEU A 92 3.58 12.14 -6.84
CA LEU A 92 4.95 11.72 -6.57
C LEU A 92 4.99 10.22 -6.29
N PHE A 93 5.88 9.50 -6.97
CA PHE A 93 6.10 8.07 -6.78
C PHE A 93 7.43 7.81 -6.05
N GLU A 94 7.42 6.88 -5.10
CA GLU A 94 8.60 6.47 -4.34
C GLU A 94 8.64 4.95 -4.15
N PHE A 95 9.85 4.37 -4.21
CA PHE A 95 10.11 3.00 -3.77
C PHE A 95 10.73 2.99 -2.38
N PHE A 96 10.33 2.03 -1.55
CA PHE A 96 10.95 1.73 -0.26
C PHE A 96 11.31 0.25 -0.18
N LEU A 97 12.42 -0.06 0.42
CA LEU A 97 12.74 -1.44 0.79
C LEU A 97 11.84 -1.84 1.97
N LYS A 98 11.18 -2.99 1.85
CA LYS A 98 10.38 -3.56 2.93
C LYS A 98 11.29 -4.25 3.94
N ASN A 99 11.81 -3.49 4.88
CA ASN A 99 12.68 -3.99 5.94
C ASN A 99 12.50 -3.17 7.22
N ASP A 100 11.72 -3.72 8.16
CA ASP A 100 11.38 -3.08 9.44
C ASP A 100 12.62 -2.74 10.28
N GLU A 101 13.64 -3.60 10.27
CA GLU A 101 14.87 -3.41 11.04
C GLU A 101 15.68 -2.22 10.52
N LEU A 102 15.61 -1.96 9.21
CA LEU A 102 16.28 -0.82 8.57
C LEU A 102 15.38 0.43 8.51
N GLY A 103 14.14 0.36 8.97
CA GLY A 103 13.19 1.47 8.96
C GLY A 103 12.64 1.80 7.57
N ASP A 104 12.50 0.80 6.71
CA ASP A 104 11.99 0.88 5.34
C ASP A 104 12.65 2.02 4.54
N PRO A 105 13.94 1.91 4.20
CA PRO A 105 14.67 2.99 3.57
C PRO A 105 14.17 3.27 2.14
N LEU A 106 14.22 4.55 1.74
CA LEU A 106 13.97 4.97 0.36
C LEU A 106 15.01 4.34 -0.57
N ILE A 107 14.53 3.74 -1.66
CA ILE A 107 15.36 3.12 -2.70
C ILE A 107 14.95 3.64 -4.08
N ASN A 108 15.72 3.28 -5.09
CA ASN A 108 15.42 3.58 -6.49
C ASN A 108 15.54 2.32 -7.37
N ASP A 109 15.23 2.46 -8.64
CA ASP A 109 15.26 1.37 -9.63
C ASP A 109 16.61 0.64 -9.65
N ASN A 110 17.72 1.39 -9.58
CA ASN A 110 19.06 0.79 -9.62
C ASN A 110 19.34 -0.13 -8.42
N HIS A 111 18.81 0.21 -7.23
CA HIS A 111 18.91 -0.66 -6.06
C HIS A 111 18.13 -1.96 -6.29
N ILE A 112 16.92 -1.88 -6.84
CA ILE A 112 16.06 -3.05 -7.11
C ILE A 112 16.76 -4.01 -8.05
N ILE A 113 17.38 -3.50 -9.12
CA ILE A 113 18.12 -4.30 -10.10
C ILE A 113 19.42 -4.84 -9.50
N ALA A 114 20.21 -4.00 -8.84
CA ALA A 114 21.52 -4.37 -8.33
C ALA A 114 21.49 -5.49 -7.26
N PHE A 115 20.40 -5.58 -6.53
CA PHE A 115 20.20 -6.59 -5.48
C PHE A 115 19.26 -7.72 -5.89
N ASP A 116 18.92 -7.84 -7.18
CA ASP A 116 18.01 -8.88 -7.72
C ASP A 116 16.64 -8.95 -7.02
N TRP A 117 16.14 -7.81 -6.53
CA TRP A 117 14.81 -7.74 -5.90
C TRP A 117 13.68 -7.72 -6.93
N GLY A 118 13.98 -7.32 -8.16
CA GLY A 118 13.05 -7.29 -9.29
C GLY A 118 13.74 -6.98 -10.61
N THR A 119 13.06 -7.25 -11.71
CA THR A 119 13.52 -6.93 -13.06
C THR A 119 13.07 -5.54 -13.48
N GLN A 120 13.67 -4.99 -14.57
CA GLN A 120 13.22 -3.72 -15.13
C GLN A 120 11.75 -3.77 -15.59
N GLU A 121 11.32 -4.89 -16.17
CA GLU A 121 9.93 -5.09 -16.59
C GLU A 121 8.97 -5.06 -15.39
N GLU A 122 9.35 -5.66 -14.27
CA GLU A 122 8.56 -5.61 -13.03
C GLU A 122 8.51 -4.20 -12.44
N ILE A 123 9.64 -3.46 -12.45
CA ILE A 123 9.70 -2.06 -12.02
C ILE A 123 8.74 -1.20 -12.83
N ASP A 124 8.80 -1.30 -14.16
CA ASP A 124 7.95 -0.52 -15.06
C ASP A 124 6.48 -0.88 -14.84
N LYS A 125 6.19 -2.18 -14.66
CA LYS A 125 4.83 -2.65 -14.39
C LYS A 125 4.31 -2.21 -13.03
N MET A 126 5.12 -2.24 -11.99
CA MET A 126 4.77 -1.71 -10.67
C MET A 126 4.40 -0.22 -10.74
N LYS A 127 5.21 0.58 -11.42
CA LYS A 127 4.93 2.01 -11.62
C LYS A 127 3.61 2.24 -12.36
N GLU A 128 3.42 1.57 -13.51
CA GLU A 128 2.19 1.65 -14.30
C GLU A 128 0.95 1.32 -13.47
N LEU A 129 0.97 0.16 -12.79
CA LEU A 129 -0.15 -0.30 -11.98
C LEU A 129 -0.41 0.62 -10.79
N THR A 130 0.65 1.10 -10.12
CA THR A 130 0.49 1.99 -8.97
C THR A 130 -0.14 3.33 -9.39
N PHE A 131 0.26 3.94 -10.50
CA PHE A 131 -0.41 5.16 -10.97
C PHE A 131 -1.86 4.91 -11.38
N LYS A 132 -2.16 3.79 -12.04
CA LYS A 132 -3.54 3.42 -12.37
C LYS A 132 -4.41 3.21 -11.13
N ILE A 133 -3.87 2.57 -10.09
CA ILE A 133 -4.52 2.43 -8.78
C ILE A 133 -4.77 3.81 -8.18
N ASN A 134 -3.80 4.73 -8.25
CA ASN A 134 -3.96 6.08 -7.73
C ASN A 134 -5.16 6.81 -8.36
N GLU A 135 -5.29 6.77 -9.68
CA GLU A 135 -6.42 7.37 -10.39
C GLU A 135 -7.76 6.80 -9.92
N LEU A 136 -7.85 5.47 -9.81
CA LEU A 136 -9.05 4.78 -9.35
C LEU A 136 -9.41 5.14 -7.91
N LEU A 137 -8.41 5.13 -7.01
CA LEU A 137 -8.64 5.46 -5.60
C LEU A 137 -8.95 6.94 -5.40
N CYS A 138 -8.29 7.86 -6.11
CA CYS A 138 -8.64 9.28 -6.06
C CYS A 138 -10.09 9.50 -6.44
N SER A 139 -10.56 8.89 -7.54
CA SER A 139 -11.95 8.98 -7.95
C SER A 139 -12.93 8.37 -6.93
N LEU A 140 -12.59 7.22 -6.36
CA LEU A 140 -13.41 6.56 -5.35
C LEU A 140 -13.58 7.41 -4.10
N PHE A 141 -12.48 7.97 -3.58
CA PHE A 141 -12.49 8.77 -2.36
C PHE A 141 -13.13 10.15 -2.59
N ASP A 142 -12.89 10.76 -3.75
CA ASP A 142 -13.53 12.04 -4.12
C ASP A 142 -15.05 11.91 -4.15
N ASN A 143 -15.58 10.83 -4.72
CA ASN A 143 -17.01 10.52 -4.71
C ASN A 143 -17.60 10.36 -3.29
N ALA A 144 -16.76 10.03 -2.31
CA ALA A 144 -17.13 9.96 -0.90
C ALA A 144 -16.88 11.28 -0.14
N GLY A 145 -16.43 12.34 -0.83
CA GLY A 145 -16.08 13.62 -0.21
C GLY A 145 -14.79 13.60 0.57
N LEU A 146 -13.89 12.65 0.26
CA LEU A 146 -12.59 12.46 0.91
C LEU A 146 -11.45 12.77 -0.07
N ILE A 147 -10.32 13.20 0.45
CA ILE A 147 -9.12 13.45 -0.33
C ILE A 147 -8.10 12.34 -0.07
N LEU A 148 -7.67 11.63 -1.12
CA LEU A 148 -6.58 10.68 -1.03
C LEU A 148 -5.25 11.45 -0.98
N VAL A 149 -4.62 11.47 0.19
CA VAL A 149 -3.35 12.16 0.41
C VAL A 149 -2.17 11.35 -0.13
N ASP A 150 -2.06 10.12 0.33
CA ASP A 150 -1.07 9.14 -0.13
C ASP A 150 -1.61 7.72 0.09
N TYR A 151 -0.97 6.74 -0.55
CA TYR A 151 -1.21 5.33 -0.26
C TYR A 151 0.03 4.51 -0.59
N LYS A 152 0.08 3.29 -0.04
CA LYS A 152 1.14 2.34 -0.23
C LYS A 152 0.58 1.00 -0.71
N VAL A 153 1.29 0.35 -1.62
CA VAL A 153 0.95 -0.96 -2.15
C VAL A 153 2.21 -1.81 -2.31
N GLU A 154 2.05 -3.11 -2.10
CA GLU A 154 3.08 -4.11 -2.32
C GLU A 154 2.69 -4.99 -3.51
N TYR A 155 3.68 -5.61 -4.13
CA TYR A 155 3.48 -6.50 -5.27
C TYR A 155 4.10 -7.87 -5.03
N GLY A 156 3.47 -8.89 -5.59
CA GLY A 156 4.00 -10.25 -5.56
C GLY A 156 3.68 -11.01 -6.84
N ARG A 157 4.47 -12.03 -7.10
CA ARG A 157 4.39 -12.88 -8.29
C ARG A 157 3.46 -14.06 -8.04
N HIS A 158 2.56 -14.30 -8.98
CA HIS A 158 1.76 -15.53 -9.09
C HIS A 158 1.38 -15.69 -10.54
N CYS A 159 2.28 -16.27 -11.36
CA CYS A 159 2.24 -16.28 -12.83
C CYS A 159 2.33 -14.89 -13.48
N LEU A 160 1.78 -13.86 -12.83
CA LEU A 160 1.80 -12.44 -13.18
C LEU A 160 2.01 -11.62 -11.90
N LEU A 161 2.22 -10.31 -12.05
CA LEU A 161 2.34 -9.40 -10.92
C LEU A 161 0.95 -9.07 -10.35
N TYR A 162 0.77 -9.24 -9.04
CA TYR A 162 -0.46 -8.96 -8.29
C TYR A 162 -0.22 -7.92 -7.21
N THR A 163 -1.21 -7.06 -6.97
CA THR A 163 -1.18 -6.11 -5.86
C THR A 163 -1.59 -6.76 -4.55
N SER A 164 -0.94 -6.36 -3.48
CA SER A 164 -1.27 -6.68 -2.11
C SER A 164 -1.27 -5.39 -1.28
N PRO A 165 -2.24 -5.18 -0.36
CA PRO A 165 -2.17 -4.04 0.54
C PRO A 165 -0.97 -4.21 1.48
N SER A 166 -0.31 -3.11 1.81
CA SER A 166 0.68 -3.15 2.87
C SER A 166 0.00 -3.45 4.21
N PRO A 167 0.49 -4.42 4.99
CA PRO A 167 -0.10 -4.75 6.30
C PRO A 167 -0.13 -3.59 7.29
N ARG A 168 0.68 -2.56 7.07
CA ARG A 168 0.80 -1.38 7.94
C ARG A 168 -0.21 -0.27 7.65
N ASP A 169 -0.75 -0.22 6.44
CA ASP A 169 -1.60 0.91 5.99
C ASP A 169 -3.07 0.74 6.35
N GLN A 170 -3.38 -0.30 7.09
CA GLN A 170 -4.73 -0.54 7.57
C GLN A 170 -5.09 0.47 8.65
N LEU A 171 -5.54 1.65 8.21
CA LEU A 171 -6.13 2.68 9.07
C LEU A 171 -5.24 3.13 10.25
N GLN A 172 -4.03 3.56 9.97
CA GLN A 172 -3.37 4.48 10.89
C GLN A 172 -3.96 5.86 10.64
N SER A 173 -4.98 6.22 11.42
CA SER A 173 -5.36 7.61 11.59
C SER A 173 -4.14 8.34 12.17
N ARG A 174 -3.55 9.19 11.39
CA ARG A 174 -2.54 10.13 11.85
C ARG A 174 -3.21 11.31 12.51
#